data_d4433d155bed56389bb7d26625a78f13
#
_entry.id   d4433d155bed56389bb7d26625a78f13
#
_cell.length_a   1.000
_cell.length_b   1.000
_cell.length_c   1.000
_cell.angle_alpha   90.00
_cell.angle_beta   90.00
_cell.angle_gamma   90.00
#
_symmetry.space_group_name_H-M   'P 1'
#
loop_
_entity.id
_entity.type
_entity.pdbx_description
1 polymer ?
#
loop_
_entity_poly.entity_id
_entity_poly.type
_entity_poly.pdbx_seq_one_letter_code
_entity_poly.pdbx_strand_id
1 'polypeptide(L)'
;MILLDTGSGILTQPGIVGTLVLLGIVLFIGSLLITARVQVLIARIKAGRASAAEVSDDDLLTMDTAALTGPLARRKAALQFKLRGDELGGREEAFDDKALISRSTSEPDNPLVDEKIYSRTKLDVPPQLQKLVLWYLGAATFWLVFGTMVGQYLGMKFVWPDMDEVEWLSFGRLRPVHTNTVFWGWASLAMIGLGYFVIARTSSTVIHSYRRAWWAWGLINASVVVGNACLMAGINNGGGEYREYIWPVALLFALGLILTFRNFYATVKRRKITEIYVSNWYILAALVWTIVLATIGYLPWYQNGLGETIIQGYYMHQGVGMWFMTFTLGLMYYYLPASLNKPIYSYSLGVLAFWTQMLFYTLIGTHHFVFSPLPWWLQTVAIVFSVGMFIPVIAGTTNFLMTMRGSWSAIGRSYVLPFFLVGVVYYFVGSTQGSFQAFRFTNHVWHFTDFNVAHSHMTMYGIITFILWACVYALLPKMTGREPSQLLVGAHFWLAFVGLFAYTVSLMAGGTAKGMDWIAGVPFIDTVVNTRGYWTWRAIGGSLMFLSHLLFAWNFHTMARKSTVPATSPPTS
;
A
#
# COMPACT_ATOMS: atom_id res chain seq x y z
N MET A 1 42.10 -7.87 -15.26
CA MET A 1 42.54 -9.12 -14.61
C MET A 1 42.65 -8.96 -13.08
N ILE A 2 41.81 -8.11 -12.45
CA ILE A 2 41.77 -7.87 -10.98
C ILE A 2 40.43 -8.30 -10.36
N LEU A 3 39.46 -8.76 -11.15
CA LEU A 3 38.09 -9.02 -10.69
C LEU A 3 37.76 -10.48 -10.32
N LEU A 4 38.74 -11.40 -10.35
CA LEU A 4 38.46 -12.83 -10.16
C LEU A 4 38.87 -13.41 -8.79
N ASP A 5 39.52 -12.65 -7.92
CA ASP A 5 40.05 -13.22 -6.65
C ASP A 5 39.35 -12.71 -5.36
N THR A 6 38.36 -11.83 -5.46
CA THR A 6 37.66 -11.29 -4.29
C THR A 6 36.32 -11.98 -3.96
N GLY A 7 35.92 -12.98 -4.73
CA GLY A 7 34.60 -13.64 -4.59
C GLY A 7 34.44 -14.50 -3.34
N SER A 8 35.50 -15.07 -2.78
CA SER A 8 35.43 -15.96 -1.62
C SER A 8 35.45 -15.22 -0.26
N GLY A 9 36.04 -14.04 -0.20
CA GLY A 9 36.25 -13.33 1.06
C GLY A 9 35.01 -12.67 1.65
N ILE A 10 34.04 -12.24 0.82
CA ILE A 10 32.86 -11.50 1.29
C ILE A 10 31.85 -12.43 1.99
N LEU A 11 31.66 -13.62 1.46
CA LEU A 11 30.73 -14.61 2.06
C LEU A 11 31.25 -15.22 3.36
N THR A 12 32.55 -15.08 3.64
CA THR A 12 33.20 -15.61 4.85
C THR A 12 33.36 -14.58 5.97
N GLN A 13 32.99 -13.31 5.74
CA GLN A 13 33.03 -12.30 6.79
C GLN A 13 32.05 -12.65 7.93
N PRO A 14 32.51 -12.62 9.21
CA PRO A 14 31.68 -13.06 10.36
C PRO A 14 30.32 -12.37 10.46
N GLY A 15 30.23 -11.09 10.13
CA GLY A 15 28.97 -10.34 10.13
C GLY A 15 28.01 -10.78 9.02
N ILE A 16 28.52 -11.11 7.84
CA ILE A 16 27.71 -11.60 6.72
C ILE A 16 27.29 -13.04 6.98
N VAL A 17 28.19 -13.88 7.46
CA VAL A 17 27.87 -15.26 7.86
C VAL A 17 26.82 -15.27 8.97
N GLY A 18 26.96 -14.43 9.99
CA GLY A 18 25.98 -14.30 11.08
C GLY A 18 24.61 -13.86 10.57
N THR A 19 24.57 -12.88 9.68
CA THR A 19 23.32 -12.40 9.05
C THR A 19 22.67 -13.47 8.18
N LEU A 20 23.46 -14.19 7.38
CA LEU A 20 22.98 -15.28 6.53
C LEU A 20 22.43 -16.45 7.38
N VAL A 21 23.14 -16.82 8.45
CA VAL A 21 22.69 -17.86 9.38
C VAL A 21 21.39 -17.44 10.07
N LEU A 22 21.32 -16.22 10.60
CA LEU A 22 20.11 -15.71 11.24
C LEU A 22 18.93 -15.68 10.27
N LEU A 23 19.14 -15.19 9.06
CA LEU A 23 18.10 -15.16 8.03
C LEU A 23 17.73 -16.58 7.58
N GLY A 24 18.70 -17.48 7.45
CA GLY A 24 18.46 -18.90 7.17
C GLY A 24 17.58 -19.54 8.25
N ILE A 25 17.84 -19.25 9.52
CA ILE A 25 17.03 -19.70 10.65
C ILE A 25 15.61 -19.12 10.57
N VAL A 26 15.47 -17.81 10.33
CA VAL A 26 14.17 -17.14 10.23
C VAL A 26 13.37 -17.69 9.04
N LEU A 27 14.01 -17.85 7.87
CA LEU A 27 13.37 -18.45 6.69
C LEU A 27 13.02 -19.91 6.90
N PHE A 28 13.87 -20.67 7.57
CA PHE A 28 13.62 -22.08 7.90
C PHE A 28 12.44 -22.22 8.87
N ILE A 29 12.44 -21.50 9.98
CA ILE A 29 11.33 -21.46 10.92
C ILE A 29 10.06 -20.95 10.24
N GLY A 30 10.17 -19.86 9.46
CA GLY A 30 9.06 -19.32 8.67
C GLY A 30 8.51 -20.34 7.68
N SER A 31 9.37 -21.07 6.96
CA SER A 31 8.95 -22.11 6.02
C SER A 31 8.28 -23.29 6.71
N LEU A 32 8.77 -23.71 7.88
CA LEU A 32 8.13 -24.76 8.68
C LEU A 32 6.74 -24.32 9.15
N LEU A 33 6.61 -23.11 9.66
CA LEU A 33 5.32 -22.56 10.11
C LEU A 33 4.34 -22.39 8.92
N ILE A 34 4.83 -21.90 7.79
CA ILE A 34 4.03 -21.78 6.56
C ILE A 34 3.60 -23.16 6.07
N THR A 35 4.53 -24.11 5.99
CA THR A 35 4.24 -25.48 5.55
C THR A 35 3.23 -26.15 6.45
N ALA A 36 3.39 -26.08 7.76
CA ALA A 36 2.43 -26.62 8.72
C ALA A 36 1.04 -25.98 8.56
N ARG A 37 0.98 -24.65 8.41
CA ARG A 37 -0.29 -23.94 8.18
C ARG A 37 -0.93 -24.28 6.84
N VAL A 38 -0.12 -24.40 5.77
CA VAL A 38 -0.60 -24.81 4.44
C VAL A 38 -1.15 -26.23 4.47
N GLN A 39 -0.48 -27.16 5.13
CA GLN A 39 -0.98 -28.55 5.26
C GLN A 39 -2.30 -28.60 6.02
N VAL A 40 -2.42 -27.90 7.14
CA VAL A 40 -3.67 -27.80 7.90
C VAL A 40 -4.77 -27.13 7.06
N LEU A 41 -4.44 -26.09 6.31
CA LEU A 41 -5.39 -25.42 5.41
C LEU A 41 -5.88 -26.36 4.29
N ILE A 42 -4.97 -27.11 3.64
CA ILE A 42 -5.32 -28.08 2.61
C ILE A 42 -6.19 -29.20 3.20
N ALA A 43 -5.85 -29.73 4.38
CA ALA A 43 -6.65 -30.75 5.03
C ALA A 43 -8.07 -30.25 5.35
N ARG A 44 -8.21 -29.00 5.77
CA ARG A 44 -9.52 -28.39 6.06
C ARG A 44 -10.33 -28.12 4.79
N ILE A 45 -9.69 -27.60 3.73
CA ILE A 45 -10.35 -27.40 2.44
C ILE A 45 -10.89 -28.75 1.92
N LYS A 46 -10.11 -29.82 2.05
CA LYS A 46 -10.55 -31.18 1.68
C LYS A 46 -11.69 -31.67 2.55
N ALA A 47 -11.58 -31.54 3.87
CA ALA A 47 -12.64 -31.94 4.81
C ALA A 47 -13.92 -31.10 4.64
N GLY A 48 -13.79 -29.79 4.45
CA GLY A 48 -14.91 -28.90 4.19
C GLY A 48 -15.62 -29.19 2.85
N ARG A 49 -14.88 -29.57 1.80
CA ARG A 49 -15.46 -30.00 0.53
C ARG A 49 -16.19 -31.33 0.65
N ALA A 50 -15.68 -32.29 1.41
CA ALA A 50 -16.33 -33.58 1.63
C ALA A 50 -17.62 -33.45 2.45
N SER A 51 -17.63 -32.63 3.52
CA SER A 51 -18.84 -32.41 4.32
C SER A 51 -19.83 -31.41 3.69
N ALA A 52 -19.38 -30.54 2.80
CA ALA A 52 -20.22 -29.56 2.12
C ALA A 52 -21.04 -30.15 0.97
N ALA A 53 -20.70 -31.34 0.49
CA ALA A 53 -21.41 -32.01 -0.59
C ALA A 53 -22.72 -32.70 -0.13
N GLU A 54 -22.91 -32.87 1.18
CA GLU A 54 -24.01 -33.68 1.72
C GLU A 54 -25.20 -32.87 2.28
N VAL A 55 -25.05 -31.58 2.57
CA VAL A 55 -26.13 -30.77 3.18
C VAL A 55 -26.29 -29.45 2.43
N SER A 56 -27.50 -29.14 2.00
CA SER A 56 -27.80 -27.84 1.36
C SER A 56 -27.68 -26.67 2.37
N ASP A 57 -27.46 -25.45 1.86
CA ASP A 57 -27.38 -24.25 2.74
C ASP A 57 -28.73 -23.97 3.44
N ASP A 58 -29.84 -24.24 2.78
CA ASP A 58 -31.19 -24.06 3.34
C ASP A 58 -31.48 -25.09 4.43
N ASP A 59 -31.13 -26.36 4.20
CA ASP A 59 -31.26 -27.40 5.22
C ASP A 59 -30.38 -27.10 6.44
N LEU A 60 -29.16 -26.61 6.19
CA LEU A 60 -28.21 -26.25 7.26
C LEU A 60 -28.74 -25.11 8.15
N LEU A 61 -29.43 -24.14 7.56
CA LEU A 61 -30.04 -23.02 8.29
C LEU A 61 -31.18 -23.46 9.21
N THR A 62 -31.93 -24.49 8.83
CA THR A 62 -33.04 -25.03 9.61
C THR A 62 -32.62 -25.98 10.72
N MET A 63 -31.42 -26.59 10.64
CA MET A 63 -30.91 -27.50 11.67
C MET A 63 -30.67 -26.79 13.01
N ASP A 64 -30.91 -27.49 14.13
CA ASP A 64 -30.60 -26.94 15.44
C ASP A 64 -29.09 -26.73 15.64
N THR A 65 -28.72 -25.56 16.11
CA THR A 65 -27.32 -25.16 16.31
C THR A 65 -26.64 -26.02 17.38
N ALA A 66 -27.40 -26.51 18.39
CA ALA A 66 -26.88 -27.36 19.45
C ALA A 66 -26.55 -28.77 18.97
N ALA A 67 -27.16 -29.24 17.88
CA ALA A 67 -26.90 -30.54 17.28
C ALA A 67 -25.75 -30.57 16.28
N LEU A 68 -25.23 -29.40 15.88
CA LEU A 68 -24.18 -29.29 14.89
C LEU A 68 -22.80 -29.19 15.51
N THR A 69 -21.88 -30.03 15.04
CA THR A 69 -20.49 -30.02 15.49
C THR A 69 -19.54 -29.83 14.30
N GLY A 70 -18.37 -29.24 14.57
CA GLY A 70 -17.29 -29.11 13.59
C GLY A 70 -17.60 -28.23 12.35
N PRO A 71 -17.32 -28.72 11.12
CA PRO A 71 -17.44 -27.92 9.90
C PRO A 71 -18.85 -27.41 9.60
N LEU A 72 -19.89 -28.18 9.92
CA LEU A 72 -21.29 -27.81 9.66
C LEU A 72 -21.77 -26.68 10.57
N ALA A 73 -21.39 -26.71 11.87
CA ALA A 73 -21.68 -25.60 12.79
C ALA A 73 -21.04 -24.29 12.32
N ARG A 74 -19.79 -24.36 11.83
CA ARG A 74 -19.09 -23.20 11.28
C ARG A 74 -19.73 -22.69 10.00
N ARG A 75 -20.15 -23.59 9.09
CA ARG A 75 -20.85 -23.22 7.86
C ARG A 75 -22.19 -22.57 8.16
N LYS A 76 -22.96 -23.10 9.11
CA LYS A 76 -24.22 -22.48 9.58
C LYS A 76 -23.98 -21.09 10.17
N ALA A 77 -22.99 -20.96 11.03
CA ALA A 77 -22.63 -19.68 11.62
C ALA A 77 -22.18 -18.66 10.57
N ALA A 78 -21.42 -19.10 9.55
CA ALA A 78 -21.03 -18.25 8.42
C ALA A 78 -22.24 -17.83 7.54
N LEU A 79 -23.20 -18.74 7.33
CA LEU A 79 -24.43 -18.45 6.60
C LEU A 79 -25.33 -17.48 7.38
N GLN A 80 -25.49 -17.67 8.69
CA GLN A 80 -26.24 -16.76 9.55
C GLN A 80 -25.60 -15.37 9.59
N PHE A 81 -24.27 -15.30 9.60
CA PHE A 81 -23.54 -14.06 9.53
C PHE A 81 -23.78 -13.35 8.19
N LYS A 82 -23.78 -14.09 7.06
CA LYS A 82 -24.14 -13.56 5.74
C LYS A 82 -25.53 -12.94 5.67
N LEU A 83 -26.50 -13.55 6.33
CA LEU A 83 -27.90 -13.12 6.31
C LEU A 83 -28.15 -11.89 7.17
N ARG A 84 -27.20 -11.52 8.05
CA ARG A 84 -27.37 -10.40 8.98
C ARG A 84 -27.15 -9.01 8.39
N GLY A 85 -26.78 -8.89 7.12
CA GLY A 85 -26.76 -7.61 6.44
C GLY A 85 -25.42 -7.17 5.86
N ASP A 86 -25.41 -5.96 5.36
CA ASP A 86 -24.28 -5.33 4.69
C ASP A 86 -23.36 -4.65 5.71
N GLU A 87 -22.21 -5.26 6.01
CA GLU A 87 -21.23 -4.72 6.95
C GLU A 87 -20.67 -3.35 6.55
N LEU A 88 -20.61 -3.05 5.24
CA LEU A 88 -20.21 -1.73 4.77
C LEU A 88 -21.36 -0.71 4.79
N GLY A 89 -22.58 -1.16 5.01
CA GLY A 89 -23.77 -0.31 5.07
C GLY A 89 -23.95 0.44 6.40
N GLY A 90 -23.17 0.12 7.42
CA GLY A 90 -23.24 0.79 8.72
C GLY A 90 -24.53 0.49 9.50
N ARG A 91 -25.15 -0.68 9.32
CA ARG A 91 -26.27 -1.11 10.15
C ARG A 91 -25.73 -1.64 11.48
N GLU A 92 -25.82 -0.84 12.52
CA GLU A 92 -25.43 -1.22 13.89
C GLU A 92 -26.15 -2.48 14.39
N GLU A 93 -27.39 -2.69 13.96
CA GLU A 93 -28.20 -3.85 14.34
C GLU A 93 -27.73 -5.19 13.74
N ALA A 94 -26.98 -5.15 12.65
CA ALA A 94 -26.50 -6.36 11.98
C ALA A 94 -25.22 -6.93 12.58
N PHE A 95 -24.58 -6.21 13.50
CA PHE A 95 -23.28 -6.56 14.01
C PHE A 95 -23.28 -6.62 15.54
N ASP A 96 -23.21 -7.82 16.03
CA ASP A 96 -22.91 -8.07 17.44
C ASP A 96 -21.39 -8.14 17.61
N ASP A 97 -20.81 -7.12 18.25
CA ASP A 97 -19.40 -7.06 18.62
C ASP A 97 -19.01 -8.31 19.45
N LYS A 98 -19.96 -8.84 20.24
CA LYS A 98 -19.82 -10.08 21.00
C LYS A 98 -19.77 -11.32 20.09
N ALA A 99 -20.37 -11.29 18.88
CA ALA A 99 -20.33 -12.44 17.97
C ALA A 99 -18.93 -12.67 17.36
N LEU A 100 -18.12 -11.63 17.13
CA LEU A 100 -16.73 -11.76 16.74
C LEU A 100 -15.83 -12.12 17.94
N ILE A 101 -16.10 -11.57 19.10
CA ILE A 101 -15.32 -11.79 20.32
C ILE A 101 -15.73 -13.10 21.02
N SER A 102 -17.02 -13.39 21.12
CA SER A 102 -17.51 -14.62 21.78
C SER A 102 -17.13 -15.89 21.02
N ARG A 103 -17.02 -15.82 19.68
CA ARG A 103 -16.54 -16.96 18.87
C ARG A 103 -15.07 -17.27 19.07
N SER A 104 -14.26 -16.30 19.49
CA SER A 104 -12.85 -16.51 19.78
C SER A 104 -12.60 -17.05 21.20
N THR A 105 -13.55 -16.84 22.10
CA THR A 105 -13.41 -17.19 23.53
C THR A 105 -14.17 -18.46 23.92
N SER A 106 -15.11 -18.93 23.10
CA SER A 106 -16.00 -20.04 23.46
C SER A 106 -15.63 -21.42 22.88
N GLU A 107 -14.59 -21.53 22.06
CA GLU A 107 -14.13 -22.82 21.52
C GLU A 107 -12.82 -23.24 22.19
N PRO A 108 -12.80 -24.36 22.97
CA PRO A 108 -11.59 -24.85 23.61
C PRO A 108 -10.54 -25.40 22.64
N ASP A 109 -10.92 -25.71 21.40
CA ASP A 109 -10.01 -26.10 20.31
C ASP A 109 -9.89 -24.96 19.29
N ASN A 110 -9.07 -23.96 19.63
CA ASN A 110 -8.69 -22.95 18.64
C ASN A 110 -7.80 -23.61 17.57
N PRO A 111 -8.34 -23.93 16.38
CA PRO A 111 -7.50 -24.54 15.35
C PRO A 111 -6.44 -23.55 14.94
N LEU A 112 -5.20 -24.02 14.74
CA LEU A 112 -4.02 -23.25 14.32
C LEU A 112 -4.27 -22.33 13.10
N VAL A 113 -5.29 -22.63 12.31
CA VAL A 113 -5.75 -21.81 11.18
C VAL A 113 -7.27 -21.85 11.12
N ASP A 114 -7.92 -20.77 11.49
CA ASP A 114 -9.36 -20.61 11.30
C ASP A 114 -9.70 -20.35 9.84
N GLU A 115 -10.87 -20.86 9.41
CA GLU A 115 -11.44 -20.47 8.12
C GLU A 115 -11.72 -18.98 8.14
N LYS A 116 -11.18 -18.26 7.16
CA LYS A 116 -11.36 -16.82 7.08
C LYS A 116 -12.78 -16.51 6.65
N ILE A 117 -13.49 -15.76 7.48
CA ILE A 117 -14.88 -15.38 7.24
C ILE A 117 -14.90 -14.10 6.42
N TYR A 118 -15.50 -14.16 5.24
CA TYR A 118 -15.93 -12.98 4.51
C TYR A 118 -17.42 -12.76 4.73
N SER A 119 -17.80 -11.51 4.87
CA SER A 119 -19.19 -11.14 4.64
C SER A 119 -19.47 -11.31 3.15
N ARG A 120 -20.27 -12.29 2.81
CA ARG A 120 -20.67 -12.57 1.42
C ARG A 120 -21.89 -11.79 0.99
N THR A 121 -22.41 -10.91 1.81
CA THR A 121 -23.53 -10.03 1.39
C THR A 121 -22.97 -9.10 0.31
N LYS A 122 -23.39 -9.36 -0.92
CA LYS A 122 -23.04 -8.51 -2.05
C LYS A 122 -23.58 -7.10 -1.80
N LEU A 123 -22.68 -6.12 -1.87
CA LEU A 123 -23.06 -4.72 -1.77
C LEU A 123 -23.95 -4.34 -2.95
N ASP A 124 -25.03 -3.62 -2.66
CA ASP A 124 -25.76 -2.94 -3.71
C ASP A 124 -24.96 -1.73 -4.18
N VAL A 125 -24.27 -1.90 -5.29
CA VAL A 125 -23.42 -0.88 -5.92
C VAL A 125 -23.94 -0.64 -7.34
N PRO A 126 -24.24 0.62 -7.71
CA PRO A 126 -24.66 0.93 -9.06
C PRO A 126 -23.71 0.31 -10.12
N PRO A 127 -24.21 -0.38 -11.15
CA PRO A 127 -23.35 -1.08 -12.12
C PRO A 127 -22.32 -0.17 -12.79
N GLN A 128 -22.65 1.10 -13.00
CA GLN A 128 -21.71 2.09 -13.54
C GLN A 128 -20.54 2.37 -12.59
N LEU A 129 -20.82 2.46 -11.28
CA LEU A 129 -19.77 2.64 -10.26
C LEU A 129 -18.91 1.39 -10.15
N GLN A 130 -19.52 0.21 -10.10
CA GLN A 130 -18.78 -1.06 -10.09
C GLN A 130 -17.85 -1.17 -11.30
N LYS A 131 -18.35 -0.91 -12.50
CA LYS A 131 -17.53 -0.92 -13.72
C LYS A 131 -16.38 0.06 -13.63
N LEU A 132 -16.62 1.29 -13.20
CA LEU A 132 -15.61 2.34 -13.05
C LEU A 132 -14.50 1.91 -12.08
N VAL A 133 -14.86 1.45 -10.88
CA VAL A 133 -13.91 1.00 -9.86
C VAL A 133 -13.07 -0.15 -10.38
N LEU A 134 -13.67 -1.15 -11.02
CA LEU A 134 -12.94 -2.30 -11.59
C LEU A 134 -11.93 -1.88 -12.67
N TRP A 135 -12.25 -0.90 -13.52
CA TRP A 135 -11.33 -0.42 -14.54
C TRP A 135 -10.16 0.38 -13.94
N TYR A 136 -10.42 1.21 -12.92
CA TYR A 136 -9.35 1.92 -12.21
C TYR A 136 -8.41 0.94 -11.53
N LEU A 137 -8.94 -0.04 -10.79
CA LEU A 137 -8.15 -1.05 -10.08
C LEU A 137 -7.46 -2.02 -11.03
N GLY A 138 -8.07 -2.34 -12.18
CA GLY A 138 -7.46 -3.16 -13.23
C GLY A 138 -6.24 -2.48 -13.84
N ALA A 139 -6.38 -1.21 -14.22
CA ALA A 139 -5.24 -0.42 -14.72
C ALA A 139 -4.16 -0.26 -13.63
N ALA A 140 -4.55 0.02 -12.39
CA ALA A 140 -3.62 0.09 -11.27
C ALA A 140 -2.84 -1.22 -11.07
N THR A 141 -3.52 -2.37 -11.11
CA THR A 141 -2.89 -3.69 -10.99
C THR A 141 -1.91 -3.96 -12.14
N PHE A 142 -2.24 -3.57 -13.37
CA PHE A 142 -1.32 -3.65 -14.50
C PHE A 142 -0.06 -2.83 -14.25
N TRP A 143 -0.22 -1.58 -13.81
CA TRP A 143 0.92 -0.70 -13.51
C TRP A 143 1.74 -1.16 -12.31
N LEU A 144 1.12 -1.81 -11.32
CA LEU A 144 1.85 -2.45 -10.22
C LEU A 144 2.80 -3.51 -10.76
N VAL A 145 2.28 -4.44 -11.55
CA VAL A 145 3.09 -5.55 -12.09
C VAL A 145 4.18 -5.02 -13.02
N PHE A 146 3.84 -4.13 -13.94
CA PHE A 146 4.83 -3.55 -14.87
C PHE A 146 5.91 -2.74 -14.13
N GLY A 147 5.51 -1.82 -13.26
CA GLY A 147 6.46 -0.97 -12.53
C GLY A 147 7.38 -1.76 -11.61
N THR A 148 6.87 -2.81 -10.96
CA THR A 148 7.69 -3.65 -10.07
C THR A 148 8.51 -4.68 -10.82
N MET A 149 8.11 -5.11 -12.01
CA MET A 149 8.97 -5.87 -12.93
C MET A 149 10.21 -5.05 -13.30
N VAL A 150 10.02 -3.78 -13.66
CA VAL A 150 11.15 -2.86 -13.92
C VAL A 150 12.00 -2.68 -12.66
N GLY A 151 11.36 -2.50 -11.48
CA GLY A 151 12.07 -2.38 -10.21
C GLY A 151 12.88 -3.62 -9.85
N GLN A 152 12.37 -4.81 -10.14
CA GLN A 152 13.08 -6.07 -9.94
C GLN A 152 14.30 -6.17 -10.86
N TYR A 153 14.15 -5.81 -12.13
CA TYR A 153 15.26 -5.75 -13.08
C TYR A 153 16.38 -4.80 -12.59
N LEU A 154 15.98 -3.61 -12.13
CA LEU A 154 16.93 -2.64 -11.54
C LEU A 154 17.63 -3.18 -10.28
N GLY A 155 16.88 -3.91 -9.43
CA GLY A 155 17.46 -4.55 -8.24
C GLY A 155 18.53 -5.59 -8.58
N MET A 156 18.30 -6.36 -9.66
CA MET A 156 19.25 -7.36 -10.16
C MET A 156 20.53 -6.73 -10.72
N LYS A 157 20.46 -5.54 -11.32
CA LYS A 157 21.63 -4.84 -11.85
C LYS A 157 22.68 -4.46 -10.79
N PHE A 158 22.31 -4.37 -9.52
CA PHE A 158 23.27 -4.18 -8.43
C PHE A 158 24.10 -5.44 -8.15
N VAL A 159 23.58 -6.62 -8.54
CA VAL A 159 24.29 -7.91 -8.40
C VAL A 159 25.01 -8.26 -9.71
N TRP A 160 24.36 -8.00 -10.83
CA TRP A 160 24.85 -8.24 -12.19
C TRP A 160 24.81 -6.93 -13.01
N PRO A 161 25.84 -6.06 -12.90
CA PRO A 161 25.83 -4.73 -13.53
C PRO A 161 25.70 -4.77 -15.05
N ASP A 162 26.25 -5.81 -15.70
CA ASP A 162 26.36 -5.92 -17.15
C ASP A 162 25.12 -6.55 -17.82
N MET A 163 23.96 -6.51 -17.17
CA MET A 163 22.71 -7.05 -17.73
C MET A 163 22.14 -6.25 -18.89
N ASP A 164 22.51 -4.98 -19.05
CA ASP A 164 22.00 -4.10 -20.07
C ASP A 164 22.96 -3.92 -21.23
N GLU A 165 22.64 -4.49 -22.34
CA GLU A 165 23.36 -4.27 -23.61
C GLU A 165 22.73 -3.16 -24.47
N VAL A 166 21.58 -2.61 -24.05
CA VAL A 166 20.82 -1.63 -24.81
C VAL A 166 20.51 -0.39 -23.98
N GLU A 167 20.64 0.78 -24.57
CA GLU A 167 20.53 2.07 -23.87
C GLU A 167 19.19 2.28 -23.15
N TRP A 168 18.08 1.88 -23.75
CA TRP A 168 16.74 2.10 -23.18
C TRP A 168 16.47 1.21 -21.94
N LEU A 169 17.30 0.18 -21.68
CA LEU A 169 17.29 -0.64 -20.46
C LEU A 169 18.32 -0.16 -19.42
N SER A 170 19.05 0.92 -19.68
CA SER A 170 20.02 1.45 -18.73
C SER A 170 19.37 1.85 -17.40
N PHE A 171 20.13 1.75 -16.31
CA PHE A 171 19.65 2.08 -14.97
C PHE A 171 19.08 3.49 -14.88
N GLY A 172 19.77 4.48 -15.49
CA GLY A 172 19.35 5.88 -15.46
C GLY A 172 18.02 6.14 -16.16
N ARG A 173 17.67 5.37 -17.21
CA ARG A 173 16.38 5.47 -17.90
C ARG A 173 15.28 4.68 -17.19
N LEU A 174 15.57 3.49 -16.68
CA LEU A 174 14.56 2.63 -16.07
C LEU A 174 14.25 2.98 -14.61
N ARG A 175 15.19 3.55 -13.85
CA ARG A 175 14.89 3.96 -12.47
C ARG A 175 13.70 4.92 -12.39
N PRO A 176 13.66 6.03 -13.15
CA PRO A 176 12.48 6.90 -13.16
C PRO A 176 11.23 6.21 -13.76
N VAL A 177 11.36 5.26 -14.70
CA VAL A 177 10.22 4.45 -15.17
C VAL A 177 9.62 3.66 -14.00
N HIS A 178 10.44 2.98 -13.19
CA HIS A 178 9.96 2.27 -12.02
C HIS A 178 9.23 3.20 -11.05
N THR A 179 9.87 4.29 -10.62
CA THR A 179 9.33 5.19 -9.60
C THR A 179 8.04 5.87 -10.06
N ASN A 180 8.02 6.41 -11.26
CA ASN A 180 6.83 7.09 -11.81
C ASN A 180 5.67 6.10 -12.07
N THR A 181 5.97 4.87 -12.50
CA THR A 181 4.92 3.86 -12.73
C THR A 181 4.25 3.43 -11.44
N VAL A 182 5.02 3.13 -10.38
CA VAL A 182 4.43 2.71 -9.10
C VAL A 182 3.72 3.85 -8.39
N PHE A 183 4.16 5.09 -8.60
CA PHE A 183 3.53 6.28 -8.02
C PHE A 183 2.29 6.71 -8.79
N TRP A 184 2.48 7.14 -10.03
CA TRP A 184 1.42 7.76 -10.82
C TRP A 184 0.49 6.74 -11.49
N GLY A 185 1.00 5.55 -11.80
CA GLY A 185 0.22 4.44 -12.33
C GLY A 185 -0.49 3.62 -11.24
N TRP A 186 0.28 2.86 -10.43
CA TRP A 186 -0.31 1.97 -9.43
C TRP A 186 -1.05 2.71 -8.33
N ALA A 187 -0.31 3.45 -7.51
CA ALA A 187 -0.89 4.00 -6.29
C ALA A 187 -1.98 5.05 -6.58
N SER A 188 -1.76 5.94 -7.55
CA SER A 188 -2.73 6.98 -7.88
C SER A 188 -4.04 6.43 -8.45
N LEU A 189 -3.98 5.47 -9.38
CA LEU A 189 -5.20 4.88 -9.94
C LEU A 189 -5.95 4.02 -8.91
N ALA A 190 -5.22 3.27 -8.07
CA ALA A 190 -5.84 2.50 -6.98
C ALA A 190 -6.56 3.42 -5.99
N MET A 191 -5.89 4.48 -5.53
CA MET A 191 -6.47 5.47 -4.63
C MET A 191 -7.73 6.13 -5.21
N ILE A 192 -7.66 6.59 -6.45
CA ILE A 192 -8.80 7.26 -7.11
C ILE A 192 -9.95 6.28 -7.30
N GLY A 193 -9.67 5.04 -7.75
CA GLY A 193 -10.67 3.99 -7.93
C GLY A 193 -11.41 3.66 -6.64
N LEU A 194 -10.69 3.42 -5.55
CA LEU A 194 -11.24 3.21 -4.21
C LEU A 194 -11.96 4.47 -3.69
N GLY A 195 -11.41 5.64 -3.99
CA GLY A 195 -11.98 6.93 -3.62
C GLY A 195 -13.35 7.18 -4.24
N TYR A 196 -13.60 6.76 -5.50
CA TYR A 196 -14.94 6.85 -6.11
C TYR A 196 -15.99 6.10 -5.29
N PHE A 197 -15.64 4.92 -4.78
CA PHE A 197 -16.54 4.17 -3.92
C PHE A 197 -16.76 4.86 -2.58
N VAL A 198 -15.67 5.25 -1.89
CA VAL A 198 -15.75 5.91 -0.57
C VAL A 198 -16.56 7.20 -0.63
N ILE A 199 -16.27 8.08 -1.60
CA ILE A 199 -16.96 9.37 -1.75
C ILE A 199 -18.47 9.18 -1.97
N ALA A 200 -18.87 8.21 -2.80
CA ALA A 200 -20.28 7.91 -3.02
C ALA A 200 -20.98 7.42 -1.73
N ARG A 201 -20.33 6.50 -1.00
CA ARG A 201 -20.88 5.89 0.22
C ARG A 201 -20.95 6.90 1.37
N THR A 202 -19.86 7.60 1.66
CA THR A 202 -19.81 8.60 2.73
C THR A 202 -20.64 9.85 2.46
N SER A 203 -21.06 10.08 1.22
CA SER A 203 -21.97 11.16 0.84
C SER A 203 -23.42 10.69 0.68
N SER A 204 -23.69 9.38 0.81
CA SER A 204 -25.00 8.76 0.57
C SER A 204 -25.63 9.20 -0.76
N THR A 205 -24.82 9.33 -1.83
CA THR A 205 -25.26 9.81 -3.13
C THR A 205 -24.47 9.18 -4.27
N VAL A 206 -25.01 9.28 -5.48
CA VAL A 206 -24.32 8.79 -6.70
C VAL A 206 -23.21 9.75 -7.12
N ILE A 207 -22.20 9.21 -7.80
CA ILE A 207 -21.13 10.01 -8.39
C ILE A 207 -21.69 11.05 -9.36
N HIS A 208 -21.23 12.29 -9.24
CA HIS A 208 -21.75 13.42 -10.00
C HIS A 208 -21.67 13.23 -11.52
N SER A 209 -20.58 12.66 -12.03
CA SER A 209 -20.39 12.48 -13.47
C SER A 209 -19.45 11.30 -13.79
N TYR A 210 -20.02 10.21 -14.29
CA TYR A 210 -19.22 9.09 -14.80
C TYR A 210 -18.41 9.46 -16.04
N ARG A 211 -18.90 10.37 -16.91
CA ARG A 211 -18.15 10.86 -18.07
C ARG A 211 -16.83 11.52 -17.67
N ARG A 212 -16.84 12.37 -16.63
CA ARG A 212 -15.61 13.00 -16.11
C ARG A 212 -14.67 11.97 -15.51
N ALA A 213 -15.21 10.96 -14.82
CA ALA A 213 -14.41 9.88 -14.25
C ALA A 213 -13.67 9.08 -15.32
N TRP A 214 -14.31 8.78 -16.45
CA TRP A 214 -13.67 8.08 -17.58
C TRP A 214 -12.61 8.95 -18.29
N TRP A 215 -12.87 10.24 -18.47
CA TRP A 215 -11.85 11.14 -18.99
C TRP A 215 -10.63 11.22 -18.07
N ALA A 216 -10.83 11.31 -16.75
CA ALA A 216 -9.74 11.31 -15.78
C ALA A 216 -8.94 10.00 -15.84
N TRP A 217 -9.61 8.85 -15.92
CA TRP A 217 -8.96 7.56 -16.13
C TRP A 217 -8.09 7.52 -17.39
N GLY A 218 -8.62 7.99 -18.51
CA GLY A 218 -7.90 8.02 -19.78
C GLY A 218 -6.68 8.93 -19.73
N LEU A 219 -6.83 10.15 -19.20
CA LEU A 219 -5.75 11.14 -19.11
C LEU A 219 -4.61 10.68 -18.20
N ILE A 220 -4.93 10.08 -17.04
CA ILE A 220 -3.91 9.56 -16.11
C ILE A 220 -3.16 8.39 -16.76
N ASN A 221 -3.86 7.43 -17.37
CA ASN A 221 -3.19 6.32 -18.06
C ASN A 221 -2.35 6.81 -19.25
N ALA A 222 -2.84 7.75 -20.05
CA ALA A 222 -2.08 8.34 -21.14
C ALA A 222 -0.80 9.03 -20.65
N SER A 223 -0.88 9.75 -19.52
CA SER A 223 0.30 10.36 -18.90
C SER A 223 1.35 9.29 -18.53
N VAL A 224 0.95 8.19 -17.90
CA VAL A 224 1.88 7.12 -17.50
C VAL A 224 2.47 6.41 -18.72
N VAL A 225 1.67 6.08 -19.74
CA VAL A 225 2.15 5.44 -20.98
C VAL A 225 3.17 6.31 -21.70
N VAL A 226 2.78 7.56 -22.01
CA VAL A 226 3.63 8.49 -22.76
C VAL A 226 4.85 8.88 -21.94
N GLY A 227 4.68 9.11 -20.63
CA GLY A 227 5.78 9.46 -19.73
C GLY A 227 6.84 8.36 -19.66
N ASN A 228 6.44 7.12 -19.48
CA ASN A 228 7.37 5.99 -19.46
C ASN A 228 8.08 5.81 -20.82
N ALA A 229 7.37 5.94 -21.92
CA ALA A 229 7.98 5.90 -23.25
C ALA A 229 9.02 7.02 -23.45
N CYS A 230 8.73 8.24 -23.01
CA CYS A 230 9.68 9.35 -23.00
C CYS A 230 10.92 9.03 -22.16
N LEU A 231 10.74 8.53 -20.92
CA LEU A 231 11.86 8.19 -20.05
C LEU A 231 12.76 7.11 -20.64
N MET A 232 12.18 6.06 -21.23
CA MET A 232 12.94 5.01 -21.92
C MET A 232 13.69 5.54 -23.13
N ALA A 233 13.10 6.51 -23.85
CA ALA A 233 13.76 7.21 -24.96
C ALA A 233 14.83 8.22 -24.49
N GLY A 234 14.99 8.45 -23.18
CA GLY A 234 15.92 9.44 -22.63
C GLY A 234 15.36 10.87 -22.58
N ILE A 235 14.07 11.04 -22.85
CA ILE A 235 13.38 12.35 -22.81
C ILE A 235 12.79 12.55 -21.40
N ASN A 236 13.35 13.49 -20.64
CA ASN A 236 12.94 13.74 -19.27
C ASN A 236 13.04 15.24 -18.90
N ASN A 237 12.51 15.59 -17.73
CA ASN A 237 12.51 16.94 -17.17
C ASN A 237 13.73 17.21 -16.26
N GLY A 238 14.83 16.51 -16.46
CA GLY A 238 16.00 16.58 -15.58
C GLY A 238 15.96 15.57 -14.44
N GLY A 239 16.90 15.69 -13.48
CA GLY A 239 17.11 14.74 -12.39
C GLY A 239 16.21 14.90 -11.17
N GLY A 240 15.15 15.69 -11.26
CA GLY A 240 14.21 15.92 -10.15
C GLY A 240 13.39 14.67 -9.85
N GLU A 241 13.61 14.03 -8.69
CA GLU A 241 12.95 12.78 -8.30
C GLU A 241 11.42 12.95 -8.24
N TYR A 242 10.69 12.01 -8.86
CA TYR A 242 9.22 12.00 -9.05
C TYR A 242 8.69 13.12 -9.96
N ARG A 243 9.55 13.96 -10.54
CA ARG A 243 9.25 15.06 -11.46
C ARG A 243 9.96 14.87 -12.81
N GLU A 244 10.31 13.64 -13.13
CA GLU A 244 11.07 13.33 -14.35
C GLU A 244 10.22 13.43 -15.62
N TYR A 245 8.89 13.33 -15.54
CA TYR A 245 8.02 13.54 -16.69
C TYR A 245 8.12 14.99 -17.22
N ILE A 246 8.22 15.12 -18.54
CA ILE A 246 8.17 16.44 -19.17
C ILE A 246 6.82 17.12 -18.95
N TRP A 247 6.79 18.46 -18.96
CA TRP A 247 5.59 19.24 -18.60
C TRP A 247 4.31 18.87 -19.37
N PRO A 248 4.31 18.52 -20.71
CA PRO A 248 3.08 18.13 -21.38
C PRO A 248 2.47 16.83 -20.82
N VAL A 249 3.33 15.91 -20.43
CA VAL A 249 2.93 14.63 -19.81
C VAL A 249 2.37 14.88 -18.40
N ALA A 250 3.05 15.70 -17.61
CA ALA A 250 2.59 16.11 -16.28
C ALA A 250 1.25 16.85 -16.35
N LEU A 251 1.02 17.65 -17.40
CA LEU A 251 -0.25 18.34 -17.63
C LEU A 251 -1.41 17.36 -17.86
N LEU A 252 -1.20 16.25 -18.59
CA LEU A 252 -2.23 15.22 -18.75
C LEU A 252 -2.65 14.65 -17.38
N PHE A 253 -1.67 14.35 -16.52
CA PHE A 253 -1.93 13.88 -15.16
C PHE A 253 -2.70 14.94 -14.34
N ALA A 254 -2.25 16.18 -14.36
CA ALA A 254 -2.88 17.28 -13.63
C ALA A 254 -4.34 17.52 -14.08
N LEU A 255 -4.61 17.46 -15.38
CA LEU A 255 -5.98 17.56 -15.91
C LEU A 255 -6.86 16.39 -15.41
N GLY A 256 -6.31 15.17 -15.37
CA GLY A 256 -6.98 14.01 -14.78
C GLY A 256 -7.34 14.24 -13.30
N LEU A 257 -6.41 14.82 -12.52
CA LEU A 257 -6.66 15.17 -11.11
C LEU A 257 -7.71 16.28 -10.96
N ILE A 258 -7.67 17.31 -11.78
CA ILE A 258 -8.66 18.39 -11.77
C ILE A 258 -10.07 17.85 -12.07
N LEU A 259 -10.21 16.96 -13.05
CA LEU A 259 -11.49 16.31 -13.34
C LEU A 259 -11.96 15.44 -12.18
N THR A 260 -11.05 14.70 -11.53
CA THR A 260 -11.35 13.88 -10.34
C THR A 260 -11.78 14.77 -9.18
N PHE A 261 -11.04 15.84 -8.89
CA PHE A 261 -11.39 16.79 -7.82
C PHE A 261 -12.77 17.42 -8.05
N ARG A 262 -13.03 17.94 -9.25
CA ARG A 262 -14.34 18.52 -9.59
C ARG A 262 -15.48 17.52 -9.45
N ASN A 263 -15.22 16.26 -9.73
CA ASN A 263 -16.21 15.19 -9.62
C ASN A 263 -16.48 14.85 -8.14
N PHE A 264 -15.44 14.64 -7.35
CA PHE A 264 -15.54 14.34 -5.92
C PHE A 264 -16.17 15.50 -5.15
N TYR A 265 -15.69 16.71 -5.36
CA TYR A 265 -16.25 17.91 -4.74
C TYR A 265 -17.75 18.07 -5.03
N ALA A 266 -18.14 17.94 -6.31
CA ALA A 266 -19.54 18.04 -6.70
C ALA A 266 -20.41 16.92 -6.12
N THR A 267 -19.84 15.72 -5.90
CA THR A 267 -20.53 14.61 -5.24
C THR A 267 -20.71 14.91 -3.76
N VAL A 268 -19.66 15.33 -3.05
CA VAL A 268 -19.73 15.71 -1.63
C VAL A 268 -20.65 16.91 -1.40
N LYS A 269 -20.67 17.90 -2.32
CA LYS A 269 -21.61 19.03 -2.26
C LYS A 269 -23.07 18.59 -2.31
N ARG A 270 -23.37 17.47 -3.00
CA ARG A 270 -24.71 16.89 -3.15
C ARG A 270 -25.02 15.82 -2.11
N ARG A 271 -24.21 15.69 -1.08
CA ARG A 271 -24.40 14.69 -0.01
C ARG A 271 -25.79 14.80 0.60
N LYS A 272 -26.33 13.66 0.97
CA LYS A 272 -27.63 13.55 1.63
C LYS A 272 -27.54 13.48 3.16
N ILE A 273 -26.32 13.53 3.69
CA ILE A 273 -26.02 13.56 5.13
C ILE A 273 -25.52 14.95 5.52
N THR A 274 -25.73 15.33 6.77
CA THR A 274 -25.37 16.66 7.27
C THR A 274 -23.87 16.83 7.39
N GLU A 275 -23.18 15.86 7.96
CA GLU A 275 -21.75 15.92 8.25
C GLU A 275 -20.89 15.48 7.06
N ILE A 276 -19.66 15.99 7.00
CA ILE A 276 -18.66 15.52 6.07
C ILE A 276 -17.71 14.62 6.85
N TYR A 277 -17.74 13.32 6.54
CA TYR A 277 -16.91 12.34 7.22
C TYR A 277 -15.41 12.60 6.97
N VAL A 278 -14.58 12.27 7.95
CA VAL A 278 -13.13 12.57 7.95
C VAL A 278 -12.41 12.03 6.69
N SER A 279 -12.80 10.89 6.15
CA SER A 279 -12.27 10.34 4.89
C SER A 279 -12.37 11.34 3.73
N ASN A 280 -13.50 12.05 3.63
CA ASN A 280 -13.71 13.02 2.55
C ASN A 280 -12.79 14.24 2.69
N TRP A 281 -12.45 14.65 3.91
CA TRP A 281 -11.49 15.74 4.16
C TRP A 281 -10.11 15.36 3.63
N TYR A 282 -9.62 14.16 4.03
CA TYR A 282 -8.32 13.65 3.59
C TYR A 282 -8.25 13.51 2.06
N ILE A 283 -9.27 12.91 1.43
CA ILE A 283 -9.31 12.65 -0.01
C ILE A 283 -9.35 13.95 -0.82
N LEU A 284 -10.21 14.91 -0.42
CA LEU A 284 -10.31 16.19 -1.12
C LEU A 284 -9.07 17.05 -0.91
N ALA A 285 -8.51 17.09 0.30
CA ALA A 285 -7.29 17.81 0.59
C ALA A 285 -6.10 17.27 -0.23
N ALA A 286 -5.98 15.94 -0.33
CA ALA A 286 -4.94 15.30 -1.13
C ALA A 286 -4.99 15.76 -2.60
N LEU A 287 -6.18 15.82 -3.19
CA LEU A 287 -6.36 16.29 -4.57
C LEU A 287 -5.99 17.77 -4.73
N VAL A 288 -6.43 18.64 -3.81
CA VAL A 288 -6.11 20.08 -3.84
C VAL A 288 -4.60 20.29 -3.74
N TRP A 289 -3.96 19.68 -2.75
CA TRP A 289 -2.53 19.83 -2.54
C TRP A 289 -1.70 19.27 -3.70
N THR A 290 -2.14 18.20 -4.35
CA THR A 290 -1.43 17.63 -5.50
C THR A 290 -1.56 18.52 -6.74
N ILE A 291 -2.70 19.17 -6.93
CA ILE A 291 -2.86 20.17 -8.01
C ILE A 291 -1.92 21.38 -7.76
N VAL A 292 -1.86 21.87 -6.51
CA VAL A 292 -0.92 22.93 -6.11
C VAL A 292 0.52 22.48 -6.32
N LEU A 293 0.86 21.27 -5.89
CA LEU A 293 2.18 20.67 -6.06
C LEU A 293 2.60 20.60 -7.53
N ALA A 294 1.74 20.07 -8.40
CA ALA A 294 2.01 19.95 -9.82
C ALA A 294 2.20 21.35 -10.46
N THR A 295 1.40 22.32 -10.04
CA THR A 295 1.52 23.70 -10.51
C THR A 295 2.87 24.29 -10.12
N ILE A 296 3.24 24.26 -8.83
CA ILE A 296 4.51 24.83 -8.33
C ILE A 296 5.70 24.09 -8.94
N GLY A 297 5.63 22.75 -9.00
CA GLY A 297 6.73 21.90 -9.46
C GLY A 297 7.08 22.09 -10.95
N TYR A 298 6.12 22.50 -11.77
CA TYR A 298 6.31 22.67 -13.22
C TYR A 298 6.30 24.13 -13.70
N LEU A 299 6.13 25.12 -12.81
CA LEU A 299 6.29 26.52 -13.16
C LEU A 299 7.77 26.85 -13.35
N PRO A 300 8.18 27.42 -14.52
CA PRO A 300 9.61 27.61 -14.82
C PRO A 300 10.25 28.77 -14.07
N TRP A 301 9.48 29.67 -13.46
CA TRP A 301 9.96 30.94 -12.92
C TRP A 301 10.93 30.84 -11.76
N TYR A 302 10.89 29.73 -11.01
CA TYR A 302 11.73 29.52 -9.82
C TYR A 302 12.69 28.35 -9.97
N GLN A 303 12.79 27.76 -11.17
CA GLN A 303 13.55 26.53 -11.38
C GLN A 303 14.96 26.82 -11.88
N ASN A 304 15.73 27.56 -11.09
CA ASN A 304 17.15 27.79 -11.32
C ASN A 304 17.91 27.83 -9.99
N GLY A 305 19.12 27.25 -9.97
CA GLY A 305 20.01 27.28 -8.83
C GLY A 305 19.34 26.80 -7.52
N LEU A 306 19.45 27.59 -6.46
CA LEU A 306 18.87 27.27 -5.15
C LEU A 306 17.33 27.19 -5.17
N GLY A 307 16.68 27.97 -6.02
CA GLY A 307 15.23 27.93 -6.20
C GLY A 307 14.75 26.56 -6.66
N GLU A 308 15.44 25.95 -7.64
CA GLU A 308 15.13 24.60 -8.11
C GLU A 308 15.29 23.55 -6.99
N THR A 309 16.34 23.64 -6.19
CA THR A 309 16.57 22.74 -5.06
C THR A 309 15.44 22.82 -4.03
N ILE A 310 14.98 24.05 -3.71
CA ILE A 310 13.87 24.27 -2.77
C ILE A 310 12.57 23.65 -3.33
N ILE A 311 12.26 23.91 -4.59
CA ILE A 311 11.06 23.39 -5.25
C ILE A 311 11.13 21.88 -5.37
N GLN A 312 12.30 21.31 -5.67
CA GLN A 312 12.48 19.87 -5.74
C GLN A 312 12.27 19.19 -4.39
N GLY A 313 12.80 19.74 -3.30
CA GLY A 313 12.55 19.24 -1.96
C GLY A 313 11.07 19.28 -1.59
N TYR A 314 10.41 20.40 -1.89
CA TYR A 314 8.98 20.56 -1.70
C TYR A 314 8.20 19.51 -2.53
N TYR A 315 8.47 19.40 -3.84
CA TYR A 315 7.77 18.51 -4.74
C TYR A 315 7.89 17.04 -4.32
N MET A 316 9.10 16.57 -4.09
CA MET A 316 9.39 15.19 -3.72
C MET A 316 8.67 14.81 -2.42
N HIS A 317 8.76 15.65 -1.40
CA HIS A 317 8.15 15.38 -0.12
C HIS A 317 6.62 15.48 -0.14
N GLN A 318 6.07 16.50 -0.80
CA GLN A 318 4.63 16.70 -0.89
C GLN A 318 3.95 15.63 -1.77
N GLY A 319 4.64 15.13 -2.78
CA GLY A 319 4.16 13.99 -3.57
C GLY A 319 3.89 12.77 -2.69
N VAL A 320 4.82 12.45 -1.80
CA VAL A 320 4.63 11.33 -0.86
C VAL A 320 3.63 11.68 0.25
N GLY A 321 3.78 12.83 0.89
CA GLY A 321 3.01 13.18 2.08
C GLY A 321 1.60 13.67 1.81
N MET A 322 1.44 14.62 0.89
CA MET A 322 0.14 15.24 0.63
C MET A 322 -0.70 14.47 -0.38
N TRP A 323 -0.09 13.76 -1.33
CA TRP A 323 -0.84 12.94 -2.26
C TRP A 323 -1.03 11.51 -1.71
N PHE A 324 0.04 10.73 -1.65
CA PHE A 324 -0.08 9.32 -1.33
C PHE A 324 -0.52 9.07 0.12
N MET A 325 0.17 9.64 1.08
CA MET A 325 -0.13 9.41 2.50
C MET A 325 -1.52 9.95 2.86
N THR A 326 -1.80 11.21 2.52
CA THR A 326 -3.07 11.84 2.86
C THR A 326 -4.26 11.10 2.26
N PHE A 327 -4.22 10.76 0.97
CA PHE A 327 -5.32 10.04 0.33
C PHE A 327 -5.51 8.64 0.93
N THR A 328 -4.42 7.91 1.12
CA THR A 328 -4.45 6.55 1.68
C THR A 328 -4.98 6.52 3.11
N LEU A 329 -4.61 7.48 3.95
CA LEU A 329 -5.20 7.62 5.29
C LEU A 329 -6.70 7.90 5.19
N GLY A 330 -7.14 8.71 4.24
CA GLY A 330 -8.56 8.92 3.96
C GLY A 330 -9.31 7.63 3.64
N LEU A 331 -8.71 6.75 2.84
CA LEU A 331 -9.26 5.42 2.57
C LEU A 331 -9.26 4.55 3.84
N MET A 332 -8.19 4.60 4.62
CA MET A 332 -8.09 3.82 5.84
C MET A 332 -9.14 4.20 6.88
N TYR A 333 -9.46 5.49 7.04
CA TYR A 333 -10.53 5.97 7.92
C TYR A 333 -11.92 5.45 7.53
N TYR A 334 -12.10 4.98 6.29
CA TYR A 334 -13.33 4.34 5.86
C TYR A 334 -13.23 2.80 5.95
N TYR A 335 -12.22 2.19 5.33
CA TYR A 335 -12.18 0.74 5.16
C TYR A 335 -11.83 -0.04 6.42
N LEU A 336 -10.99 0.49 7.32
CA LEU A 336 -10.67 -0.20 8.58
C LEU A 336 -11.89 -0.29 9.50
N PRO A 337 -12.61 0.81 9.82
CA PRO A 337 -13.85 0.73 10.59
C PRO A 337 -14.91 -0.16 9.94
N ALA A 338 -15.10 -0.03 8.63
CA ALA A 338 -16.04 -0.85 7.86
C ALA A 338 -15.69 -2.35 7.86
N SER A 339 -14.40 -2.69 7.88
CA SER A 339 -13.96 -4.09 7.96
C SER A 339 -14.13 -4.71 9.34
N LEU A 340 -14.16 -3.87 10.37
CA LEU A 340 -14.39 -4.26 11.77
C LEU A 340 -15.85 -4.08 12.17
N ASN A 341 -16.65 -3.43 11.34
CA ASN A 341 -18.00 -2.94 11.64
C ASN A 341 -18.07 -2.18 12.97
N LYS A 342 -17.13 -1.29 13.16
CA LYS A 342 -16.99 -0.44 14.34
C LYS A 342 -16.81 1.01 13.92
N PRO A 343 -17.27 1.97 14.74
CA PRO A 343 -16.88 3.35 14.53
C PRO A 343 -15.36 3.51 14.75
N ILE A 344 -14.79 4.53 14.14
CA ILE A 344 -13.41 4.93 14.45
C ILE A 344 -13.32 5.30 15.94
N TYR A 345 -12.22 4.95 16.59
CA TYR A 345 -12.03 5.13 18.03
C TYR A 345 -12.25 6.56 18.48
N SER A 346 -11.70 7.53 17.74
CA SER A 346 -11.84 8.94 18.09
C SER A 346 -11.91 9.82 16.85
N TYR A 347 -13.03 10.47 16.65
CA TYR A 347 -13.18 11.47 15.58
C TYR A 347 -12.24 12.67 15.81
N SER A 348 -12.10 13.11 17.06
CA SER A 348 -11.22 14.23 17.43
C SER A 348 -9.75 13.95 17.13
N LEU A 349 -9.28 12.70 17.36
CA LEU A 349 -7.92 12.31 16.93
C LEU A 349 -7.76 12.33 15.42
N GLY A 350 -8.79 11.93 14.67
CA GLY A 350 -8.81 12.02 13.21
C GLY A 350 -8.70 13.46 12.70
N VAL A 351 -9.43 14.38 13.34
CA VAL A 351 -9.38 15.83 13.04
C VAL A 351 -8.03 16.42 13.42
N LEU A 352 -7.50 16.09 14.60
CA LEU A 352 -6.16 16.52 15.03
C LEU A 352 -5.08 16.05 14.05
N ALA A 353 -5.10 14.76 13.69
CA ALA A 353 -4.14 14.21 12.73
C ALA A 353 -4.24 14.90 11.37
N PHE A 354 -5.45 15.18 10.88
CA PHE A 354 -5.66 15.88 9.63
C PHE A 354 -5.03 17.28 9.63
N TRP A 355 -5.40 18.13 10.58
CA TRP A 355 -4.94 19.53 10.58
C TRP A 355 -3.46 19.66 10.87
N THR A 356 -2.91 18.84 11.76
CA THR A 356 -1.47 18.86 12.06
C THR A 356 -0.66 18.31 10.89
N GLN A 357 -1.16 17.31 10.17
CA GLN A 357 -0.54 16.86 8.93
C GLN A 357 -0.55 17.95 7.86
N MET A 358 -1.68 18.62 7.63
CA MET A 358 -1.77 19.74 6.69
C MET A 358 -0.80 20.86 7.04
N LEU A 359 -0.65 21.17 8.33
CA LEU A 359 0.27 22.21 8.80
C LEU A 359 1.74 21.81 8.58
N PHE A 360 2.15 20.67 9.12
CA PHE A 360 3.57 20.34 9.19
C PHE A 360 4.13 19.89 7.83
N TYR A 361 3.36 19.25 6.95
CA TYR A 361 3.86 18.90 5.63
C TYR A 361 4.24 20.10 4.77
N THR A 362 3.71 21.29 5.01
CA THR A 362 3.93 22.44 4.12
C THR A 362 5.38 22.89 4.01
N LEU A 363 6.20 22.73 5.06
CA LEU A 363 7.55 23.28 5.12
C LEU A 363 8.66 22.25 5.35
N ILE A 364 8.36 20.94 5.30
CA ILE A 364 9.36 19.93 5.62
C ILE A 364 10.25 19.52 4.44
N GLY A 365 9.91 19.87 3.22
CA GLY A 365 10.55 19.33 2.00
C GLY A 365 12.05 19.55 1.92
N THR A 366 12.56 20.68 2.42
CA THR A 366 14.00 20.99 2.38
C THR A 366 14.84 20.18 3.37
N HIS A 367 14.26 19.34 4.20
CA HIS A 367 15.02 18.38 5.00
C HIS A 367 15.73 17.31 4.13
N HIS A 368 15.29 17.12 2.89
CA HIS A 368 16.00 16.28 1.92
C HIS A 368 17.33 16.87 1.43
N PHE A 369 17.59 18.13 1.75
CA PHE A 369 18.78 18.87 1.31
C PHE A 369 19.53 19.51 2.49
N VAL A 370 19.53 18.83 3.63
CA VAL A 370 20.37 19.21 4.78
C VAL A 370 21.86 19.10 4.36
N PHE A 371 22.68 20.03 4.78
CA PHE A 371 24.07 20.23 4.37
C PHE A 371 24.27 20.67 2.90
N SER A 372 23.21 21.01 2.19
CA SER A 372 23.32 21.64 0.88
C SER A 372 23.58 23.16 1.01
N PRO A 373 23.82 23.87 -0.13
CA PRO A 373 23.96 25.33 -0.13
C PRO A 373 22.70 26.13 0.28
N LEU A 374 21.59 25.47 0.61
CA LEU A 374 20.40 26.16 1.09
C LEU A 374 20.68 26.90 2.41
N PRO A 375 19.99 28.05 2.65
CA PRO A 375 20.14 28.78 3.90
C PRO A 375 19.91 27.89 5.13
N TRP A 376 20.80 28.02 6.11
CA TRP A 376 20.79 27.17 7.31
C TRP A 376 19.49 27.22 8.09
N TRP A 377 18.87 28.41 8.14
CA TRP A 377 17.57 28.59 8.81
C TRP A 377 16.46 27.80 8.11
N LEU A 378 16.46 27.72 6.76
CA LEU A 378 15.46 26.98 6.00
C LEU A 378 15.56 25.47 6.26
N GLN A 379 16.80 24.94 6.31
CA GLN A 379 17.05 23.56 6.70
C GLN A 379 16.54 23.29 8.13
N THR A 380 16.77 24.24 9.07
CA THR A 380 16.32 24.11 10.47
C THR A 380 14.79 24.12 10.57
N VAL A 381 14.11 25.00 9.85
CA VAL A 381 12.64 25.03 9.78
C VAL A 381 12.11 23.68 9.31
N ALA A 382 12.68 23.11 8.27
CA ALA A 382 12.26 21.81 7.75
C ALA A 382 12.45 20.69 8.79
N ILE A 383 13.54 20.70 9.56
CA ILE A 383 13.77 19.73 10.65
C ILE A 383 12.71 19.89 11.75
N VAL A 384 12.41 21.11 12.16
CA VAL A 384 11.40 21.40 13.18
C VAL A 384 10.01 20.91 12.73
N PHE A 385 9.65 21.16 11.47
CA PHE A 385 8.38 20.68 10.92
C PHE A 385 8.36 19.16 10.78
N SER A 386 9.50 18.51 10.50
CA SER A 386 9.63 17.06 10.51
C SER A 386 9.38 16.46 11.89
N VAL A 387 9.87 17.12 12.95
CA VAL A 387 9.56 16.74 14.34
C VAL A 387 8.07 16.94 14.63
N GLY A 388 7.46 18.01 14.13
CA GLY A 388 6.02 18.27 14.25
C GLY A 388 5.15 17.14 13.69
N MET A 389 5.65 16.38 12.72
CA MET A 389 4.96 15.23 12.16
C MET A 389 4.73 14.07 13.16
N PHE A 390 5.43 14.02 14.28
CA PHE A 390 5.09 13.06 15.33
C PHE A 390 3.65 13.22 15.82
N ILE A 391 3.10 14.43 15.83
CA ILE A 391 1.73 14.68 16.28
C ILE A 391 0.71 13.93 15.42
N PRO A 392 0.61 14.14 14.08
CA PRO A 392 -0.35 13.43 13.26
C PRO A 392 -0.06 11.92 13.18
N VAL A 393 1.22 11.51 13.22
CA VAL A 393 1.60 10.10 13.16
C VAL A 393 1.15 9.36 14.42
N ILE A 394 1.42 9.90 15.60
CA ILE A 394 0.97 9.30 16.87
C ILE A 394 -0.55 9.31 16.96
N ALA A 395 -1.20 10.42 16.61
CA ALA A 395 -2.66 10.53 16.65
C ALA A 395 -3.33 9.53 15.69
N GLY A 396 -2.86 9.42 14.46
CA GLY A 396 -3.38 8.47 13.48
C GLY A 396 -3.12 7.02 13.87
N THR A 397 -1.90 6.68 14.26
CA THR A 397 -1.53 5.32 14.70
C THR A 397 -2.37 4.90 15.90
N THR A 398 -2.48 5.74 16.92
CA THR A 398 -3.30 5.48 18.10
C THR A 398 -4.76 5.26 17.70
N ASN A 399 -5.30 6.11 16.84
CA ASN A 399 -6.68 6.02 16.39
C ASN A 399 -6.95 4.67 15.68
N PHE A 400 -6.08 4.25 14.78
CA PHE A 400 -6.24 2.99 14.04
C PHE A 400 -6.07 1.76 14.94
N LEU A 401 -5.04 1.71 15.79
CA LEU A 401 -4.83 0.58 16.71
C LEU A 401 -5.96 0.49 17.75
N MET A 402 -6.43 1.62 18.26
CA MET A 402 -7.56 1.65 19.20
C MET A 402 -8.90 1.30 18.53
N THR A 403 -9.06 1.58 17.24
CA THR A 403 -10.21 1.07 16.46
C THR A 403 -10.18 -0.46 16.39
N MET A 404 -9.00 -1.08 16.33
CA MET A 404 -8.84 -2.54 16.37
C MET A 404 -8.97 -3.14 17.78
N ARG A 405 -9.00 -2.32 18.85
CA ARG A 405 -9.10 -2.81 20.23
C ARG A 405 -10.34 -3.70 20.40
N GLY A 406 -10.14 -4.89 21.01
CA GLY A 406 -11.19 -5.88 21.19
C GLY A 406 -11.47 -6.76 19.98
N SER A 407 -10.80 -6.52 18.83
CA SER A 407 -10.95 -7.31 17.60
C SER A 407 -9.62 -7.96 17.15
N TRP A 408 -8.64 -8.07 18.02
CA TRP A 408 -7.32 -8.63 17.68
C TRP A 408 -7.40 -10.09 17.23
N SER A 409 -8.31 -10.88 17.80
CA SER A 409 -8.56 -12.26 17.39
C SER A 409 -9.09 -12.37 15.94
N ALA A 410 -9.73 -11.32 15.42
CA ALA A 410 -10.21 -11.29 14.04
C ALA A 410 -9.07 -11.26 13.01
N ILE A 411 -7.84 -10.87 13.39
CA ILE A 411 -6.69 -10.83 12.48
C ILE A 411 -6.44 -12.21 11.87
N GLY A 412 -6.50 -13.29 12.66
CA GLY A 412 -6.34 -14.65 12.18
C GLY A 412 -7.44 -15.11 11.22
N ARG A 413 -8.63 -14.53 11.33
CA ARG A 413 -9.83 -14.87 10.56
C ARG A 413 -10.10 -13.98 9.35
N SER A 414 -9.39 -12.86 9.24
CA SER A 414 -9.58 -11.86 8.20
C SER A 414 -8.46 -11.92 7.15
N TYR A 415 -8.81 -11.74 5.87
CA TYR A 415 -7.82 -11.50 4.83
C TYR A 415 -7.32 -10.05 4.83
N VAL A 416 -8.14 -9.14 5.31
CA VAL A 416 -7.95 -7.70 5.20
C VAL A 416 -7.12 -7.15 6.35
N LEU A 417 -7.45 -7.57 7.58
CA LEU A 417 -6.84 -7.00 8.80
C LEU A 417 -5.33 -7.17 8.90
N PRO A 418 -4.72 -8.29 8.48
CA PRO A 418 -3.26 -8.41 8.47
C PRO A 418 -2.57 -7.34 7.62
N PHE A 419 -3.12 -7.01 6.44
CA PHE A 419 -2.58 -5.95 5.58
C PHE A 419 -2.73 -4.57 6.22
N PHE A 420 -3.88 -4.26 6.83
CA PHE A 420 -4.05 -3.01 7.58
C PHE A 420 -3.07 -2.92 8.75
N LEU A 421 -2.89 -3.99 9.51
CA LEU A 421 -1.96 -3.99 10.66
C LEU A 421 -0.53 -3.70 10.21
N VAL A 422 -0.05 -4.35 9.15
CA VAL A 422 1.27 -4.06 8.56
C VAL A 422 1.34 -2.60 8.12
N GLY A 423 0.32 -2.11 7.42
CA GLY A 423 0.25 -0.70 6.99
C GLY A 423 0.33 0.28 8.17
N VAL A 424 -0.35 0.01 9.29
CA VAL A 424 -0.31 0.86 10.50
C VAL A 424 1.05 0.81 11.18
N VAL A 425 1.65 -0.38 11.29
CA VAL A 425 2.98 -0.54 11.89
C VAL A 425 4.02 0.23 11.07
N TYR A 426 4.00 0.07 9.73
CA TYR A 426 4.90 0.83 8.86
C TYR A 426 4.58 2.32 8.84
N TYR A 427 3.31 2.73 9.00
CA TYR A 427 2.95 4.14 9.14
C TYR A 427 3.65 4.76 10.36
N PHE A 428 3.62 4.09 11.49
CA PHE A 428 4.34 4.56 12.68
C PHE A 428 5.87 4.51 12.48
N VAL A 429 6.42 3.35 12.12
CA VAL A 429 7.87 3.13 12.05
C VAL A 429 8.48 3.94 10.91
N GLY A 430 7.89 3.91 9.71
CA GLY A 430 8.41 4.61 8.53
C GLY A 430 8.34 6.13 8.68
N SER A 431 7.24 6.67 9.21
CA SER A 431 7.11 8.12 9.44
C SER A 431 8.04 8.61 10.55
N THR A 432 8.17 7.84 11.64
CA THR A 432 9.14 8.12 12.70
C THR A 432 10.57 8.12 12.16
N GLN A 433 10.93 7.12 11.37
CA GLN A 433 12.24 7.03 10.72
C GLN A 433 12.51 8.25 9.82
N GLY A 434 11.52 8.70 9.02
CA GLY A 434 11.65 9.90 8.20
C GLY A 434 11.94 11.16 9.00
N SER A 435 11.28 11.32 10.16
CA SER A 435 11.58 12.43 11.07
C SER A 435 12.99 12.33 11.66
N PHE A 436 13.45 11.12 11.99
CA PHE A 436 14.84 10.93 12.46
C PHE A 436 15.88 11.20 11.36
N GLN A 437 15.60 10.86 10.11
CA GLN A 437 16.49 11.17 8.98
C GLN A 437 16.67 12.68 8.75
N ALA A 438 15.70 13.49 9.19
CA ALA A 438 15.79 14.95 9.10
C ALA A 438 16.82 15.56 10.05
N PHE A 439 17.16 14.91 11.17
CA PHE A 439 18.15 15.45 12.11
C PHE A 439 19.55 15.48 11.48
N ARG A 440 20.33 16.52 11.76
CA ARG A 440 21.67 16.69 11.16
C ARG A 440 22.60 15.53 11.45
N PHE A 441 22.58 14.97 12.66
CA PHE A 441 23.48 13.89 13.05
C PHE A 441 23.19 12.56 12.31
N THR A 442 21.92 12.23 12.10
CA THR A 442 21.52 11.04 11.34
C THR A 442 21.60 11.27 9.85
N ASN A 443 21.23 12.46 9.38
CA ASN A 443 21.33 12.84 7.97
C ASN A 443 22.78 12.78 7.47
N HIS A 444 23.75 13.16 8.31
CA HIS A 444 25.17 13.08 8.00
C HIS A 444 25.63 11.65 7.65
N VAL A 445 25.03 10.63 8.27
CA VAL A 445 25.33 9.22 8.01
C VAL A 445 24.51 8.66 6.86
N TRP A 446 23.20 8.94 6.83
CA TRP A 446 22.26 8.21 5.99
C TRP A 446 21.96 8.87 4.64
N HIS A 447 22.19 10.19 4.51
CA HIS A 447 21.85 10.92 3.30
C HIS A 447 22.64 10.38 2.09
N PHE A 448 21.98 10.24 0.95
CA PHE A 448 22.49 9.68 -0.30
C PHE A 448 22.95 8.22 -0.25
N THR A 449 22.68 7.50 0.85
CA THR A 449 22.98 6.07 0.94
C THR A 449 21.75 5.21 0.61
N ASP A 450 21.93 3.90 0.56
CA ASP A 450 20.84 2.92 0.36
C ASP A 450 19.78 2.95 1.46
N PHE A 451 20.06 3.60 2.61
CA PHE A 451 19.10 3.82 3.69
C PHE A 451 17.86 4.59 3.22
N ASN A 452 18.04 5.60 2.35
CA ASN A 452 16.94 6.36 1.78
C ASN A 452 16.06 5.50 0.86
N VAL A 453 16.66 4.55 0.13
CA VAL A 453 15.91 3.60 -0.70
C VAL A 453 15.07 2.66 0.17
N ALA A 454 15.63 2.19 1.30
CA ALA A 454 14.86 1.42 2.28
C ALA A 454 13.67 2.21 2.82
N HIS A 455 13.90 3.47 3.23
CA HIS A 455 12.86 4.36 3.74
C HIS A 455 11.73 4.56 2.71
N SER A 456 12.05 4.82 1.45
CA SER A 456 11.07 4.99 0.38
C SER A 456 10.21 3.74 0.19
N HIS A 457 10.79 2.53 0.30
CA HIS A 457 10.04 1.29 0.21
C HIS A 457 9.20 1.03 1.48
N MET A 458 9.68 1.40 2.67
CA MET A 458 8.87 1.34 3.89
C MET A 458 7.63 2.21 3.78
N THR A 459 7.74 3.39 3.19
CA THR A 459 6.62 4.32 3.04
C THR A 459 5.69 3.91 1.89
N MET A 460 6.21 3.78 0.67
CA MET A 460 5.38 3.53 -0.51
C MET A 460 4.86 2.09 -0.60
N TYR A 461 5.64 1.14 -0.14
CA TYR A 461 5.21 -0.26 -0.14
C TYR A 461 4.62 -0.66 1.21
N GLY A 462 5.35 -0.47 2.32
CA GLY A 462 4.93 -0.89 3.65
C GLY A 462 3.68 -0.17 4.16
N ILE A 463 3.53 1.12 3.88
CA ILE A 463 2.34 1.89 4.27
C ILE A 463 1.32 1.87 3.13
N ILE A 464 1.62 2.57 2.03
CA ILE A 464 0.65 2.89 0.99
C ILE A 464 0.13 1.62 0.32
N THR A 465 1.02 0.77 -0.18
CA THR A 465 0.63 -0.40 -0.96
C THR A 465 -0.07 -1.45 -0.09
N PHE A 466 0.39 -1.71 1.15
CA PHE A 466 -0.31 -2.65 2.06
C PHE A 466 -1.71 -2.17 2.40
N ILE A 467 -1.92 -0.88 2.67
CA ILE A 467 -3.26 -0.33 2.92
C ILE A 467 -4.13 -0.40 1.67
N LEU A 468 -3.60 -0.10 0.47
CA LEU A 468 -4.34 -0.21 -0.78
C LEU A 468 -4.78 -1.66 -1.04
N TRP A 469 -3.92 -2.65 -0.82
CA TRP A 469 -4.31 -4.07 -0.92
C TRP A 469 -5.38 -4.44 0.09
N ALA A 470 -5.27 -3.98 1.33
CA ALA A 470 -6.32 -4.18 2.31
C ALA A 470 -7.66 -3.63 1.82
N CYS A 471 -7.67 -2.40 1.27
CA CYS A 471 -8.88 -1.77 0.72
C CYS A 471 -9.44 -2.56 -0.47
N VAL A 472 -8.57 -3.05 -1.37
CA VAL A 472 -9.00 -3.88 -2.52
C VAL A 472 -9.63 -5.18 -2.04
N TYR A 473 -9.00 -5.90 -1.12
CA TYR A 473 -9.54 -7.13 -0.55
C TYR A 473 -10.78 -6.90 0.31
N ALA A 474 -10.94 -5.72 0.92
CA ALA A 474 -12.16 -5.35 1.64
C ALA A 474 -13.35 -5.07 0.71
N LEU A 475 -13.09 -4.46 -0.46
CA LEU A 475 -14.14 -3.99 -1.36
C LEU A 475 -14.55 -5.04 -2.41
N LEU A 476 -13.57 -5.61 -3.14
CA LEU A 476 -13.86 -6.39 -4.33
C LEU A 476 -14.75 -7.60 -4.08
N PRO A 477 -14.50 -8.46 -3.07
CA PRO A 477 -15.35 -9.60 -2.81
C PRO A 477 -16.81 -9.21 -2.55
N LYS A 478 -17.02 -8.13 -1.80
CA LYS A 478 -18.34 -7.60 -1.49
C LYS A 478 -19.04 -6.96 -2.70
N MET A 479 -18.28 -6.31 -3.57
CA MET A 479 -18.79 -5.65 -4.76
C MET A 479 -19.12 -6.65 -5.88
N THR A 480 -18.32 -7.70 -6.05
CA THR A 480 -18.47 -8.66 -7.15
C THR A 480 -19.17 -9.95 -6.75
N GLY A 481 -19.23 -10.26 -5.45
CA GLY A 481 -19.73 -11.53 -4.91
C GLY A 481 -18.74 -12.69 -5.08
N ARG A 482 -17.44 -12.43 -5.36
CA ARG A 482 -16.41 -13.44 -5.58
C ARG A 482 -15.27 -13.30 -4.60
N GLU A 483 -14.94 -14.38 -3.94
CA GLU A 483 -13.84 -14.45 -2.98
C GLU A 483 -12.53 -14.88 -3.65
N PRO A 484 -11.39 -14.33 -3.22
CA PRO A 484 -10.10 -14.82 -3.65
C PRO A 484 -9.76 -16.16 -2.97
N SER A 485 -8.81 -16.90 -3.52
CA SER A 485 -8.29 -18.10 -2.86
C SER A 485 -7.57 -17.73 -1.56
N GLN A 486 -7.93 -18.36 -0.44
CA GLN A 486 -7.28 -18.16 0.86
C GLN A 486 -5.77 -18.39 0.80
N LEU A 487 -5.36 -19.48 0.13
CA LEU A 487 -3.96 -19.81 -0.03
C LEU A 487 -3.20 -18.71 -0.76
N LEU A 488 -3.77 -18.20 -1.88
CA LEU A 488 -3.09 -17.19 -2.69
C LEU A 488 -3.05 -15.83 -2.01
N VAL A 489 -4.06 -15.45 -1.22
CA VAL A 489 -4.00 -14.23 -0.40
C VAL A 489 -2.95 -14.38 0.70
N GLY A 490 -2.89 -15.54 1.36
CA GLY A 490 -1.86 -15.83 2.36
C GLY A 490 -0.44 -15.81 1.77
N ALA A 491 -0.25 -16.43 0.61
CA ALA A 491 1.03 -16.42 -0.10
C ALA A 491 1.41 -14.99 -0.54
N HIS A 492 0.47 -14.22 -1.10
CA HIS A 492 0.68 -12.81 -1.41
C HIS A 492 1.13 -12.03 -0.18
N PHE A 493 0.42 -12.15 0.94
CA PHE A 493 0.76 -11.44 2.18
C PHE A 493 2.17 -11.75 2.67
N TRP A 494 2.49 -13.05 2.80
CA TRP A 494 3.78 -13.44 3.37
C TRP A 494 4.96 -13.15 2.45
N LEU A 495 4.83 -13.35 1.13
CA LEU A 495 5.87 -12.98 0.18
C LEU A 495 6.11 -11.46 0.17
N ALA A 496 5.04 -10.66 0.21
CA ALA A 496 5.13 -9.21 0.29
C ALA A 496 5.82 -8.75 1.58
N PHE A 497 5.39 -9.28 2.73
CA PHE A 497 5.89 -8.87 4.04
C PHE A 497 7.35 -9.30 4.27
N VAL A 498 7.67 -10.58 4.01
CA VAL A 498 9.03 -11.10 4.17
C VAL A 498 9.98 -10.46 3.14
N GLY A 499 9.51 -10.28 1.90
CA GLY A 499 10.28 -9.60 0.86
C GLY A 499 10.62 -8.16 1.23
N LEU A 500 9.63 -7.39 1.71
CA LEU A 500 9.84 -6.02 2.18
C LEU A 500 10.81 -5.98 3.37
N PHE A 501 10.63 -6.87 4.34
CA PHE A 501 11.49 -6.93 5.53
C PHE A 501 12.95 -7.20 5.14
N ALA A 502 13.20 -8.24 4.35
CA ALA A 502 14.54 -8.57 3.87
C ALA A 502 15.17 -7.43 3.06
N TYR A 503 14.38 -6.80 2.19
CA TYR A 503 14.78 -5.66 1.37
C TYR A 503 15.19 -4.46 2.22
N THR A 504 14.32 -4.03 3.13
CA THR A 504 14.51 -2.79 3.89
C THR A 504 15.60 -2.93 4.96
N VAL A 505 15.64 -4.06 5.68
CA VAL A 505 16.66 -4.29 6.71
C VAL A 505 18.05 -4.34 6.09
N SER A 506 18.22 -5.04 4.97
CA SER A 506 19.53 -5.10 4.30
C SER A 506 19.98 -3.73 3.80
N LEU A 507 19.11 -2.93 3.20
CA LEU A 507 19.48 -1.62 2.71
C LEU A 507 19.69 -0.58 3.83
N MET A 508 18.98 -0.69 4.96
CA MET A 508 19.26 0.14 6.14
C MET A 508 20.65 -0.17 6.71
N ALA A 509 20.97 -1.45 6.87
CA ALA A 509 22.28 -1.87 7.36
C ALA A 509 23.39 -1.47 6.39
N GLY A 510 23.22 -1.79 5.10
CA GLY A 510 24.21 -1.45 4.06
C GLY A 510 24.38 0.06 3.87
N GLY A 511 23.28 0.82 3.91
CA GLY A 511 23.31 2.28 3.82
C GLY A 511 24.00 2.93 5.02
N THR A 512 23.78 2.41 6.22
CA THR A 512 24.48 2.87 7.43
C THR A 512 25.98 2.57 7.35
N ALA A 513 26.35 1.34 6.99
CA ALA A 513 27.75 0.95 6.80
C ALA A 513 28.45 1.85 5.76
N LYS A 514 27.81 2.05 4.60
CA LYS A 514 28.33 2.92 3.54
C LYS A 514 28.53 4.36 4.01
N GLY A 515 27.56 4.92 4.76
CA GLY A 515 27.68 6.27 5.30
C GLY A 515 28.82 6.40 6.31
N MET A 516 29.04 5.39 7.15
CA MET A 516 30.16 5.35 8.08
C MET A 516 31.51 5.22 7.35
N ASP A 517 31.57 4.39 6.29
CA ASP A 517 32.77 4.27 5.44
C ASP A 517 33.12 5.62 4.80
N TRP A 518 32.12 6.37 4.31
CA TRP A 518 32.35 7.71 3.73
C TRP A 518 32.88 8.71 4.76
N ILE A 519 32.32 8.69 6.00
CA ILE A 519 32.78 9.55 7.10
C ILE A 519 34.23 9.18 7.47
N ALA A 520 34.58 7.91 7.44
CA ALA A 520 35.94 7.41 7.71
C ALA A 520 36.94 7.66 6.56
N GLY A 521 36.48 8.22 5.43
CA GLY A 521 37.36 8.49 4.27
C GLY A 521 37.73 7.24 3.48
N VAL A 522 36.98 6.15 3.59
CA VAL A 522 37.20 4.94 2.78
C VAL A 522 37.02 5.28 1.31
N PRO A 523 37.90 4.83 0.39
CA PRO A 523 37.77 5.06 -1.04
C PRO A 523 36.40 4.60 -1.56
N PHE A 524 35.79 5.39 -2.46
CA PHE A 524 34.43 5.13 -2.94
C PHE A 524 34.22 3.72 -3.49
N ILE A 525 35.20 3.22 -4.28
CA ILE A 525 35.13 1.88 -4.87
C ILE A 525 35.08 0.78 -3.80
N ASP A 526 35.82 0.95 -2.70
CA ASP A 526 35.85 0.00 -1.60
C ASP A 526 34.50 -0.01 -0.87
N THR A 527 33.87 1.16 -0.72
CA THR A 527 32.50 1.24 -0.15
C THR A 527 31.48 0.53 -1.04
N VAL A 528 31.62 0.58 -2.36
CA VAL A 528 30.78 -0.16 -3.32
C VAL A 528 30.96 -1.67 -3.13
N VAL A 529 32.22 -2.13 -3.03
CA VAL A 529 32.51 -3.55 -2.80
C VAL A 529 31.95 -4.02 -1.47
N ASN A 530 32.11 -3.25 -0.40
CA ASN A 530 31.60 -3.55 0.93
C ASN A 530 30.05 -3.65 0.95
N THR A 531 29.38 -2.89 0.10
CA THR A 531 27.89 -2.86 0.05
C THR A 531 27.30 -4.02 -0.75
N ARG A 532 28.08 -4.73 -1.59
CA ARG A 532 27.58 -5.76 -2.53
C ARG A 532 26.73 -6.85 -1.87
N GLY A 533 27.10 -7.31 -0.68
CA GLY A 533 26.34 -8.33 0.05
C GLY A 533 24.92 -7.88 0.40
N TYR A 534 24.75 -6.63 0.78
CA TYR A 534 23.45 -6.05 1.08
C TYR A 534 22.58 -5.91 -0.17
N TRP A 535 23.18 -5.61 -1.33
CA TRP A 535 22.46 -5.56 -2.61
C TRP A 535 21.97 -6.93 -3.07
N THR A 536 22.69 -8.00 -2.74
CA THR A 536 22.19 -9.37 -2.98
C THR A 536 20.89 -9.61 -2.22
N TRP A 537 20.81 -9.21 -0.96
CA TRP A 537 19.58 -9.31 -0.18
C TRP A 537 18.46 -8.40 -0.70
N ARG A 538 18.81 -7.22 -1.19
CA ARG A 538 17.88 -6.34 -1.91
C ARG A 538 17.28 -7.06 -3.12
N ALA A 539 18.07 -7.73 -3.93
CA ALA A 539 17.60 -8.48 -5.10
C ALA A 539 16.68 -9.64 -4.71
N ILE A 540 17.03 -10.41 -3.67
CA ILE A 540 16.21 -11.50 -3.12
C ILE A 540 14.86 -10.94 -2.60
N GLY A 541 14.91 -9.96 -1.74
CA GLY A 541 13.71 -9.32 -1.18
C GLY A 541 12.81 -8.74 -2.27
N GLY A 542 13.40 -8.06 -3.27
CA GLY A 542 12.70 -7.53 -4.43
C GLY A 542 12.03 -8.64 -5.26
N SER A 543 12.69 -9.79 -5.43
CA SER A 543 12.10 -10.95 -6.12
C SER A 543 10.87 -11.50 -5.39
N LEU A 544 10.93 -11.62 -4.07
CA LEU A 544 9.77 -12.05 -3.26
C LEU A 544 8.62 -11.05 -3.37
N MET A 545 8.93 -9.75 -3.31
CA MET A 545 7.95 -8.69 -3.50
C MET A 545 7.30 -8.77 -4.89
N PHE A 546 8.08 -8.93 -5.95
CA PHE A 546 7.56 -9.03 -7.32
C PHE A 546 6.67 -10.26 -7.50
N LEU A 547 7.07 -11.43 -7.00
CA LEU A 547 6.25 -12.65 -7.02
C LEU A 547 4.92 -12.44 -6.29
N SER A 548 4.92 -11.70 -5.18
CA SER A 548 3.69 -11.37 -4.46
C SER A 548 2.72 -10.56 -5.32
N HIS A 549 3.22 -9.65 -6.17
CA HIS A 549 2.38 -8.84 -7.06
C HIS A 549 1.73 -9.67 -8.17
N LEU A 550 2.39 -10.70 -8.66
CA LEU A 550 1.79 -11.64 -9.61
C LEU A 550 0.62 -12.40 -8.96
N LEU A 551 0.78 -12.81 -7.70
CA LEU A 551 -0.30 -13.44 -6.92
C LEU A 551 -1.46 -12.45 -6.66
N PHE A 552 -1.15 -11.20 -6.35
CA PHE A 552 -2.17 -10.16 -6.22
C PHE A 552 -2.93 -9.95 -7.53
N ALA A 553 -2.23 -9.84 -8.65
CA ALA A 553 -2.85 -9.67 -9.97
C ALA A 553 -3.77 -10.85 -10.32
N TRP A 554 -3.37 -12.07 -9.99
CA TRP A 554 -4.21 -13.25 -10.15
C TRP A 554 -5.45 -13.21 -9.25
N ASN A 555 -5.29 -12.87 -7.97
CA ASN A 555 -6.40 -12.70 -7.04
C ASN A 555 -7.37 -11.61 -7.52
N PHE A 556 -6.84 -10.47 -7.97
CA PHE A 556 -7.65 -9.40 -8.56
C PHE A 556 -8.44 -9.91 -9.76
N HIS A 557 -7.79 -10.60 -10.69
CA HIS A 557 -8.44 -11.16 -11.86
C HIS A 557 -9.58 -12.13 -11.50
N THR A 558 -9.36 -13.02 -10.53
CA THR A 558 -10.38 -13.97 -10.08
C THR A 558 -11.58 -13.29 -9.43
N MET A 559 -11.34 -12.24 -8.65
CA MET A 559 -12.40 -11.43 -8.03
C MET A 559 -13.15 -10.54 -9.04
N ALA A 560 -12.47 -10.06 -10.09
CA ALA A 560 -13.05 -9.14 -11.08
C ALA A 560 -13.85 -9.82 -12.18
N ARG A 561 -13.73 -11.14 -12.39
CA ARG A 561 -14.48 -11.88 -13.42
C ARG A 561 -15.99 -11.77 -13.18
N LYS A 562 -16.77 -11.70 -14.27
CA LYS A 562 -18.24 -11.76 -14.18
C LYS A 562 -18.68 -13.12 -13.59
N SER A 563 -19.68 -13.12 -12.72
CA SER A 563 -20.29 -14.36 -12.24
C SER A 563 -20.89 -15.11 -13.43
N THR A 564 -20.52 -16.36 -13.59
CA THR A 564 -21.14 -17.28 -14.54
C THR A 564 -22.42 -17.91 -13.99
N VAL A 565 -22.72 -17.69 -12.71
CA VAL A 565 -23.97 -18.13 -12.10
C VAL A 565 -25.06 -17.13 -12.52
N PRO A 566 -26.12 -17.58 -13.21
CA PRO A 566 -27.27 -16.73 -13.48
C PRO A 566 -27.80 -16.19 -12.17
N ALA A 567 -28.20 -14.92 -12.16
CA ALA A 567 -28.96 -14.38 -11.04
C ALA A 567 -30.21 -15.29 -10.92
N THR A 568 -30.31 -16.03 -9.83
CA THR A 568 -31.55 -16.74 -9.52
C THR A 568 -32.62 -15.67 -9.45
N SER A 569 -33.60 -15.78 -10.33
CA SER A 569 -34.78 -14.92 -10.32
C SER A 569 -35.38 -14.90 -8.91
N PRO A 570 -35.81 -13.76 -8.38
CA PRO A 570 -36.51 -13.76 -7.10
C PRO A 570 -37.71 -14.68 -7.24
N PRO A 571 -38.04 -15.46 -6.22
CA PRO A 571 -39.26 -16.27 -6.26
C PRO A 571 -40.45 -15.33 -6.51
N THR A 572 -41.17 -15.60 -7.58
CA THR A 572 -42.43 -14.94 -7.87
C THR A 572 -43.44 -15.28 -6.80
N SER A 573 -44.01 -14.26 -6.19
CA SER A 573 -45.15 -14.08 -5.30
C SER A 573 -44.85 -13.87 -3.86
#